data_c7beeadbcb65b2e0febb46bd2ea8d84b
#
_entry.id   c7beeadbcb65b2e0febb46bd2ea8d84b
#
_cell.length_a   1.000
_cell.length_b   1.000
_cell.length_c   1.000
_cell.angle_alpha   90.00
_cell.angle_beta   90.00
_cell.angle_gamma   90.00
#
_symmetry.space_group_name_H-M   'P 1'
#
loop_
_entity.id
_entity.type
_entity.pdbx_description
1 polymer ?
#
loop_
_entity_poly.entity_id
_entity_poly.type
_entity_poly.pdbx_seq_one_letter_code
_entity_poly.pdbx_strand_id
1 'polypeptide(L)'
;MDLYFSDIFDISPKVLDKYGAFNISLVTDLPLFIDPFLLFNSKKKEYRQLHDDIIKYLRFLKDKSTAGTVNSGLLKSWYYFSEVKENWLGFCASGNTGRGLGKDFARALNENLRNLFTDFGSEKVTKGSHLEKLCLIKEGVGRDTISDFTTNLIKEYLLKYTETFAERHIDKSLRREMAVERVSFNYETESWQSGVFDLPVYRNKYVLLSPKKILTKDETWINKPDFLREFDRIPEAIENEQLRAQINNYFYSILPKEPTRKDEHKAAASVALKFPELIDYYIKYKEEHGDDAVKKSSLDVIDSRNVYIDQFGSLVNLLSQESAFYSLPGNTAKEALQRIMFLKDVIENKGGHKLFYHKGKPITKEEDIHILYRLTWFASLSNVSREVNDGRGPVDFEISRGSKDKTLVEFKLASNSQLSRNLQKQLEIYKKASDAKKGYKVIFYFSKQELDRVRRTLKDLNMTTDPYVILVDARKDNKPSGSKA
;
A
#
# COMPACT_ATOMS: atom_id res chain seq x y z
N MET A 1 -7.29 -21.72 -12.23
CA MET A 1 -7.90 -20.37 -12.26
C MET A 1 -6.78 -19.36 -12.30
N ASP A 2 -6.77 -18.48 -13.29
CA ASP A 2 -5.61 -17.68 -13.65
C ASP A 2 -5.63 -16.36 -12.87
N LEU A 3 -5.01 -16.35 -11.69
CA LEU A 3 -4.99 -15.20 -10.78
C LEU A 3 -3.67 -14.46 -10.81
N TYR A 4 -2.59 -15.19 -11.02
CA TYR A 4 -1.24 -14.68 -10.88
C TYR A 4 -0.56 -14.59 -12.24
N PHE A 5 0.50 -13.80 -12.30
CA PHE A 5 1.33 -13.70 -13.48
C PHE A 5 1.79 -15.07 -13.98
N SER A 6 2.21 -15.96 -13.07
CA SER A 6 2.62 -17.33 -13.43
C SER A 6 1.52 -18.12 -14.12
N ASP A 7 0.27 -17.99 -13.67
CA ASP A 7 -0.86 -18.74 -14.21
C ASP A 7 -1.22 -18.25 -15.63
N ILE A 8 -1.28 -16.91 -15.79
CA ILE A 8 -1.74 -16.27 -17.04
C ILE A 8 -0.72 -16.43 -18.17
N PHE A 9 0.57 -16.43 -17.83
CA PHE A 9 1.64 -16.55 -18.82
C PHE A 9 2.23 -17.97 -18.91
N ASP A 10 1.59 -18.97 -18.27
CA ASP A 10 1.98 -20.39 -18.24
C ASP A 10 3.45 -20.58 -17.82
N ILE A 11 3.84 -19.95 -16.73
CA ILE A 11 5.21 -19.98 -16.23
C ILE A 11 5.24 -20.63 -14.85
N SER A 12 6.19 -21.55 -14.63
CA SER A 12 6.40 -22.07 -13.28
C SER A 12 6.78 -20.96 -12.30
N PRO A 13 6.11 -20.84 -11.13
CA PRO A 13 6.49 -19.89 -10.09
C PRO A 13 7.97 -19.98 -9.68
N LYS A 14 8.60 -21.15 -9.82
CA LYS A 14 10.03 -21.35 -9.55
C LYS A 14 10.92 -20.58 -10.53
N VAL A 15 10.48 -20.35 -11.76
CA VAL A 15 11.22 -19.56 -12.76
C VAL A 15 11.26 -18.11 -12.36
N LEU A 16 10.09 -17.54 -11.97
CA LEU A 16 10.00 -16.19 -11.42
C LEU A 16 10.86 -16.04 -10.16
N ASP A 17 10.80 -17.06 -9.29
CA ASP A 17 11.56 -17.06 -8.04
C ASP A 17 13.08 -17.03 -8.28
N LYS A 18 13.55 -17.87 -9.20
CA LYS A 18 14.96 -17.92 -9.63
C LYS A 18 15.41 -16.62 -10.30
N TYR A 19 14.54 -16.00 -11.11
CA TYR A 19 14.82 -14.71 -11.73
C TYR A 19 14.89 -13.56 -10.69
N GLY A 20 14.19 -13.73 -9.57
CA GLY A 20 14.11 -12.77 -8.48
C GLY A 20 12.91 -11.83 -8.59
N ALA A 21 11.94 -12.11 -9.47
CA ALA A 21 10.71 -11.36 -9.61
C ALA A 21 9.65 -11.83 -8.60
N PHE A 22 8.78 -10.92 -8.17
CA PHE A 22 7.61 -11.26 -7.39
C PHE A 22 6.49 -11.75 -8.30
N ASN A 23 5.80 -12.82 -7.93
CA ASN A 23 4.65 -13.36 -8.68
C ASN A 23 3.41 -12.53 -8.34
N ILE A 24 3.16 -11.48 -9.10
CA ILE A 24 2.08 -10.53 -8.85
C ILE A 24 0.70 -11.12 -9.17
N SER A 25 -0.34 -10.64 -8.47
CA SER A 25 -1.73 -10.90 -8.84
C SER A 25 -2.14 -9.97 -9.98
N LEU A 26 -2.82 -10.50 -11.01
CA LEU A 26 -3.38 -9.69 -12.10
C LEU A 26 -4.91 -9.49 -11.95
N VAL A 27 -5.40 -9.65 -10.72
CA VAL A 27 -6.81 -9.44 -10.33
C VAL A 27 -6.94 -8.27 -9.36
N THR A 28 -5.94 -8.08 -8.48
CA THR A 28 -5.92 -7.01 -7.48
C THR A 28 -4.48 -6.62 -7.17
N ASP A 29 -4.25 -5.35 -6.86
CA ASP A 29 -2.96 -4.89 -6.39
C ASP A 29 -2.60 -5.59 -5.07
N LEU A 30 -1.33 -5.87 -4.89
CA LEU A 30 -0.81 -6.42 -3.65
C LEU A 30 -0.19 -5.31 -2.80
N PRO A 31 -0.36 -5.35 -1.46
CA PRO A 31 0.14 -4.31 -0.56
C PRO A 31 1.66 -4.42 -0.37
N LEU A 32 2.37 -4.33 -1.46
CA LEU A 32 3.81 -4.26 -1.55
C LEU A 32 4.21 -2.94 -2.21
N PHE A 33 5.33 -2.39 -1.78
CA PHE A 33 5.81 -1.07 -2.16
C PHE A 33 7.28 -1.14 -2.54
N ILE A 34 7.69 -0.37 -3.55
CA ILE A 34 9.11 -0.21 -3.87
C ILE A 34 9.71 0.76 -2.87
N ASP A 35 10.75 0.31 -2.15
CA ASP A 35 11.46 1.10 -1.15
C ASP A 35 12.81 1.58 -1.72
N PRO A 36 13.00 2.90 -1.96
CA PRO A 36 14.23 3.43 -2.50
C PRO A 36 15.44 3.22 -1.57
N PHE A 37 15.25 3.07 -0.27
CA PHE A 37 16.32 2.72 0.66
C PHE A 37 16.95 1.35 0.34
N LEU A 38 16.16 0.39 -0.12
CA LEU A 38 16.67 -0.92 -0.53
C LEU A 38 17.53 -0.86 -1.81
N LEU A 39 17.31 0.15 -2.66
CA LEU A 39 18.20 0.47 -3.78
C LEU A 39 19.53 1.04 -3.26
N PHE A 40 19.48 2.03 -2.37
CA PHE A 40 20.64 2.67 -1.74
C PHE A 40 21.51 1.66 -1.01
N ASN A 41 20.91 0.85 -0.12
CA ASN A 41 21.65 -0.11 0.73
C ASN A 41 21.98 -1.44 0.01
N SER A 42 21.85 -1.48 -1.31
CA SER A 42 22.11 -2.71 -2.06
C SER A 42 23.59 -2.98 -2.29
N LYS A 43 23.99 -4.26 -2.22
CA LYS A 43 25.31 -4.71 -2.68
C LYS A 43 25.44 -4.72 -4.22
N LYS A 44 24.32 -4.71 -4.95
CA LYS A 44 24.31 -4.65 -6.42
C LYS A 44 24.61 -3.22 -6.89
N LYS A 45 25.65 -3.05 -7.71
CA LYS A 45 26.00 -1.74 -8.31
C LYS A 45 24.83 -1.15 -9.10
N GLU A 46 24.11 -1.99 -9.85
CA GLU A 46 22.95 -1.60 -10.64
C GLU A 46 21.87 -0.91 -9.79
N TYR A 47 21.53 -1.47 -8.62
CA TYR A 47 20.52 -0.87 -7.74
C TYR A 47 20.99 0.44 -7.12
N ARG A 48 22.26 0.53 -6.72
CA ARG A 48 22.81 1.81 -6.25
C ARG A 48 22.77 2.88 -7.34
N GLN A 49 23.06 2.49 -8.59
CA GLN A 49 22.96 3.43 -9.71
C GLN A 49 21.51 3.93 -9.89
N LEU A 50 20.50 3.06 -9.76
CA LEU A 50 19.10 3.48 -9.80
C LEU A 50 18.77 4.50 -8.70
N HIS A 51 19.30 4.29 -7.49
CA HIS A 51 19.15 5.27 -6.42
C HIS A 51 19.83 6.59 -6.77
N ASP A 52 21.07 6.56 -7.28
CA ASP A 52 21.79 7.77 -7.68
C ASP A 52 21.05 8.52 -8.81
N ASP A 53 20.41 7.81 -9.73
CA ASP A 53 19.59 8.40 -10.79
C ASP A 53 18.32 9.07 -10.23
N ILE A 54 17.68 8.48 -9.21
CA ILE A 54 16.59 9.11 -8.47
C ILE A 54 17.06 10.43 -7.84
N ILE A 55 18.17 10.41 -7.14
CA ILE A 55 18.73 11.60 -6.49
C ILE A 55 19.14 12.66 -7.52
N LYS A 56 19.72 12.25 -8.64
CA LYS A 56 20.03 13.15 -9.76
C LYS A 56 18.79 13.89 -10.27
N TYR A 57 17.68 13.16 -10.41
CA TYR A 57 16.43 13.80 -10.85
C TYR A 57 15.88 14.77 -9.81
N LEU A 58 15.95 14.42 -8.53
CA LEU A 58 15.51 15.33 -7.45
C LEU A 58 16.39 16.58 -7.36
N ARG A 59 17.70 16.46 -7.60
CA ARG A 59 18.61 17.63 -7.71
C ARG A 59 18.20 18.53 -8.87
N PHE A 60 17.91 17.96 -10.03
CA PHE A 60 17.39 18.73 -11.17
C PHE A 60 16.11 19.49 -10.77
N LEU A 61 15.14 18.84 -10.14
CA LEU A 61 13.91 19.49 -9.68
C LEU A 61 14.20 20.61 -8.67
N LYS A 62 15.12 20.39 -7.73
CA LYS A 62 15.55 21.40 -6.74
C LYS A 62 16.16 22.61 -7.43
N ASP A 63 17.09 22.42 -8.37
CA ASP A 63 17.75 23.51 -9.09
C ASP A 63 16.75 24.38 -9.84
N LYS A 64 15.79 23.73 -10.54
CA LYS A 64 14.70 24.43 -11.25
C LYS A 64 13.75 25.17 -10.29
N SER A 65 13.41 24.56 -9.17
CA SER A 65 12.59 25.18 -8.13
C SER A 65 13.28 26.41 -7.54
N THR A 66 14.56 26.29 -7.20
CA THR A 66 15.37 27.39 -6.63
C THR A 66 15.53 28.55 -7.60
N ALA A 67 15.71 28.27 -8.87
CA ALA A 67 15.79 29.29 -9.93
C ALA A 67 14.45 30.03 -10.17
N GLY A 68 13.35 29.53 -9.62
CA GLY A 68 12.04 30.15 -9.77
C GLY A 68 11.45 30.10 -11.19
N THR A 69 11.98 29.24 -12.05
CA THR A 69 11.61 29.14 -13.48
C THR A 69 10.45 28.21 -13.75
N VAL A 70 9.90 27.53 -12.74
CA VAL A 70 8.87 26.50 -12.89
C VAL A 70 7.49 27.12 -13.05
N ASN A 71 7.01 27.20 -14.28
CA ASN A 71 5.63 27.58 -14.60
C ASN A 71 4.67 26.38 -14.53
N SER A 72 3.38 26.59 -14.78
CA SER A 72 2.35 25.53 -14.70
C SER A 72 2.56 24.39 -15.69
N GLY A 73 3.10 24.67 -16.89
CA GLY A 73 3.43 23.66 -17.90
C GLY A 73 4.62 22.79 -17.47
N LEU A 74 5.68 23.43 -17.00
CA LEU A 74 6.87 22.75 -16.49
C LEU A 74 6.56 21.97 -15.19
N LEU A 75 5.71 22.53 -14.32
CA LEU A 75 5.24 21.81 -13.15
C LEU A 75 4.54 20.50 -13.54
N LYS A 76 3.68 20.53 -14.56
CA LYS A 76 3.02 19.33 -15.08
C LYS A 76 4.00 18.38 -15.76
N SER A 77 4.96 18.90 -16.52
CA SER A 77 5.94 18.08 -17.25
C SER A 77 6.91 17.38 -16.29
N TRP A 78 7.42 18.07 -15.27
CA TRP A 78 8.52 17.56 -14.44
C TRP A 78 8.07 16.98 -13.10
N TYR A 79 6.98 17.45 -12.49
CA TYR A 79 6.59 17.11 -11.12
C TYR A 79 5.33 16.23 -11.04
N TYR A 80 4.58 16.04 -12.15
CA TYR A 80 3.44 15.13 -12.15
C TYR A 80 3.91 13.74 -12.54
N PHE A 81 3.53 12.75 -11.73
CA PHE A 81 3.80 11.36 -11.99
C PHE A 81 2.49 10.59 -12.00
N SER A 82 2.22 9.92 -13.11
CA SER A 82 1.09 8.99 -13.19
C SER A 82 1.40 7.76 -12.36
N GLU A 83 0.40 7.17 -11.74
CA GLU A 83 0.55 5.86 -11.14
C GLU A 83 0.97 4.83 -12.21
N VAL A 84 1.95 4.00 -11.88
CA VAL A 84 2.39 2.89 -12.73
C VAL A 84 1.60 1.65 -12.34
N LYS A 85 0.40 1.52 -12.91
CA LYS A 85 -0.56 0.45 -12.59
C LYS A 85 -0.12 -0.94 -13.05
N GLU A 86 0.80 -0.98 -13.98
CA GLU A 86 1.22 -2.16 -14.68
C GLU A 86 2.08 -3.09 -13.81
N ASN A 87 2.58 -2.62 -12.66
CA ASN A 87 3.31 -3.42 -11.68
C ASN A 87 2.41 -4.14 -10.66
N TRP A 88 1.10 -3.81 -10.59
CA TRP A 88 0.12 -4.41 -9.70
C TRP A 88 0.55 -4.41 -8.21
N LEU A 89 1.26 -3.38 -7.81
CA LEU A 89 1.72 -3.14 -6.45
C LEU A 89 1.09 -1.87 -5.90
N GLY A 90 1.01 -1.78 -4.57
CA GLY A 90 0.42 -0.65 -3.90
C GLY A 90 -0.91 -0.98 -3.28
N PHE A 91 -1.64 0.04 -2.89
CA PHE A 91 -2.96 -0.10 -2.31
C PHE A 91 -3.96 0.67 -3.16
N CYS A 92 -4.68 -0.04 -4.01
CA CYS A 92 -5.73 0.56 -4.82
C CYS A 92 -7.12 0.19 -4.30
N ALA A 93 -7.96 1.18 -4.19
CA ALA A 93 -9.34 1.06 -3.74
C ALA A 93 -10.22 0.20 -4.66
N SER A 94 -9.93 0.16 -5.95
CA SER A 94 -10.72 -0.62 -6.90
C SER A 94 -9.86 -1.20 -8.03
N GLY A 95 -9.45 -2.46 -7.88
CA GLY A 95 -8.66 -3.15 -8.89
C GLY A 95 -7.26 -2.56 -9.04
N ASN A 96 -7.02 -1.74 -10.04
CA ASN A 96 -5.76 -1.10 -10.36
C ASN A 96 -6.05 0.31 -10.93
N THR A 97 -6.68 1.21 -10.11
CA THR A 97 -7.19 2.52 -10.57
C THR A 97 -6.76 3.71 -9.70
N GLY A 98 -5.59 3.70 -9.07
CA GLY A 98 -5.07 4.81 -8.27
C GLY A 98 -4.94 6.14 -9.07
N ARG A 99 -4.75 7.25 -8.37
CA ARG A 99 -4.77 8.60 -8.96
C ARG A 99 -3.39 9.16 -9.33
N GLY A 100 -2.31 8.51 -8.89
CA GLY A 100 -0.95 9.00 -9.07
C GLY A 100 -0.65 10.31 -8.31
N LEU A 101 0.53 10.87 -8.55
CA LEU A 101 1.05 12.07 -7.89
C LEU A 101 0.65 13.33 -8.67
N GLY A 102 -0.51 13.90 -8.33
CA GLY A 102 -1.14 15.00 -9.04
C GLY A 102 -0.66 16.40 -8.65
N LYS A 103 -1.49 17.40 -8.96
CA LYS A 103 -1.17 18.84 -8.84
C LYS A 103 -0.74 19.26 -7.44
N ASP A 104 -1.41 18.76 -6.41
CA ASP A 104 -1.14 19.19 -5.02
C ASP A 104 0.18 18.61 -4.52
N PHE A 105 0.50 17.36 -4.89
CA PHE A 105 1.82 16.78 -4.65
C PHE A 105 2.92 17.56 -5.37
N ALA A 106 2.74 17.83 -6.66
CA ALA A 106 3.72 18.54 -7.48
C ALA A 106 4.03 19.95 -6.96
N ARG A 107 3.01 20.72 -6.58
CA ARG A 107 3.20 22.05 -5.97
C ARG A 107 3.99 21.97 -4.67
N ALA A 108 3.58 21.05 -3.81
CA ALA A 108 4.22 20.88 -2.54
C ALA A 108 5.66 20.36 -2.65
N LEU A 109 5.94 19.46 -3.59
CA LEU A 109 7.31 19.03 -3.87
C LEU A 109 8.17 20.20 -4.32
N ASN A 110 7.67 21.01 -5.27
CA ASN A 110 8.37 22.21 -5.76
C ASN A 110 8.67 23.22 -4.63
N GLU A 111 7.69 23.49 -3.75
CA GLU A 111 7.85 24.39 -2.61
C GLU A 111 8.84 23.86 -1.57
N ASN A 112 8.73 22.57 -1.23
CA ASN A 112 9.59 21.94 -0.22
C ASN A 112 11.04 21.83 -0.68
N LEU A 113 11.28 21.46 -1.95
CA LEU A 113 12.63 21.41 -2.52
C LEU A 113 13.32 22.79 -2.45
N ARG A 114 12.56 23.87 -2.62
CA ARG A 114 13.09 25.21 -2.53
C ARG A 114 13.38 25.67 -1.11
N ASN A 115 12.48 25.36 -0.16
CA ASN A 115 12.46 26.01 1.15
C ASN A 115 13.00 25.14 2.27
N LEU A 116 12.85 23.82 2.20
CA LEU A 116 13.15 22.89 3.28
C LEU A 116 14.35 21.97 2.99
N PHE A 117 14.64 21.71 1.73
CA PHE A 117 15.73 20.83 1.33
C PHE A 117 16.91 21.59 0.73
N THR A 118 17.31 22.67 1.40
CA THR A 118 18.37 23.57 0.90
C THR A 118 19.71 22.85 0.72
N ASP A 119 19.99 21.84 1.55
CA ASP A 119 21.19 21.01 1.53
C ASP A 119 21.05 19.68 0.76
N PHE A 120 19.84 19.40 0.21
CA PHE A 120 19.60 18.16 -0.52
C PHE A 120 20.60 17.96 -1.66
N GLY A 121 21.26 16.82 -1.63
CA GLY A 121 22.33 16.49 -2.57
C GLY A 121 23.73 16.91 -2.09
N SER A 122 23.84 17.57 -0.94
CA SER A 122 25.08 18.01 -0.31
C SER A 122 25.09 17.80 1.20
N GLU A 123 24.29 16.86 1.68
CA GLU A 123 24.18 16.51 3.10
C GLU A 123 25.54 16.10 3.65
N LYS A 124 25.83 16.50 4.88
CA LYS A 124 27.10 16.23 5.57
C LYS A 124 26.99 15.14 6.64
N VAL A 125 25.78 14.89 7.12
CA VAL A 125 25.50 13.98 8.25
C VAL A 125 25.23 12.57 7.76
N THR A 126 24.51 12.44 6.63
CA THR A 126 24.12 11.16 6.00
C THR A 126 25.14 10.72 4.94
N LYS A 127 25.19 9.43 4.64
CA LYS A 127 26.05 8.86 3.57
C LYS A 127 25.54 9.23 2.17
N GLY A 128 24.24 9.54 2.06
CA GLY A 128 23.61 9.94 0.82
C GLY A 128 22.34 10.76 1.04
N SER A 129 21.79 11.27 -0.05
CA SER A 129 20.47 11.92 -0.05
C SER A 129 19.38 10.88 -0.19
N HIS A 130 18.22 11.11 0.41
CA HIS A 130 17.12 10.17 0.42
C HIS A 130 15.81 10.82 0.00
N LEU A 131 15.11 10.18 -0.96
CA LEU A 131 13.78 10.60 -1.42
C LEU A 131 12.79 10.63 -0.25
N GLU A 132 12.92 9.73 0.69
CA GLU A 132 12.05 9.55 1.84
C GLU A 132 12.05 10.74 2.80
N LYS A 133 13.03 11.66 2.73
CA LYS A 133 12.97 12.94 3.44
C LYS A 133 11.62 13.65 3.21
N LEU A 134 11.03 13.50 2.02
CA LEU A 134 9.74 14.10 1.67
C LEU A 134 8.60 13.63 2.58
N CYS A 135 8.57 12.37 2.98
CA CYS A 135 7.53 11.83 3.84
C CYS A 135 7.65 12.24 5.31
N LEU A 136 8.86 12.62 5.76
CA LEU A 136 9.10 13.02 7.14
C LEU A 136 8.53 14.42 7.45
N ILE A 137 8.55 15.31 6.47
CA ILE A 137 8.16 16.70 6.63
C ILE A 137 6.70 16.94 6.25
N LYS A 138 6.22 16.32 5.18
CA LYS A 138 4.89 16.61 4.62
C LYS A 138 3.84 15.60 5.05
N GLU A 139 2.67 16.12 5.47
CA GLU A 139 1.49 15.28 5.65
C GLU A 139 0.93 14.79 4.30
N GLY A 140 0.47 13.54 4.27
CA GLY A 140 -0.09 12.93 3.07
C GLY A 140 0.93 12.32 2.09
N VAL A 141 2.23 12.43 2.38
CA VAL A 141 3.28 11.70 1.65
C VAL A 141 3.63 10.45 2.48
N GLY A 142 3.17 9.32 2.05
CA GLY A 142 3.41 8.02 2.69
C GLY A 142 4.13 7.04 1.77
N ARG A 143 4.16 5.78 2.19
CA ARG A 143 4.81 4.67 1.47
C ARG A 143 4.36 4.54 0.00
N ASP A 144 3.05 4.69 -0.24
CA ASP A 144 2.46 4.60 -1.57
C ASP A 144 3.00 5.69 -2.49
N THR A 145 2.98 6.95 -2.02
CA THR A 145 3.55 8.10 -2.72
C THR A 145 5.04 7.93 -3.05
N ILE A 146 5.84 7.45 -2.09
CA ILE A 146 7.27 7.19 -2.27
C ILE A 146 7.50 6.05 -3.26
N SER A 147 6.72 4.97 -3.15
CA SER A 147 6.77 3.84 -4.07
C SER A 147 6.41 4.25 -5.50
N ASP A 148 5.32 5.00 -5.70
CA ASP A 148 4.90 5.49 -7.02
C ASP A 148 5.94 6.41 -7.65
N PHE A 149 6.51 7.31 -6.86
CA PHE A 149 7.55 8.21 -7.33
C PHE A 149 8.80 7.43 -7.73
N THR A 150 9.25 6.50 -6.88
CA THR A 150 10.38 5.61 -7.17
C THR A 150 10.14 4.79 -8.43
N THR A 151 8.96 4.17 -8.54
CA THR A 151 8.57 3.34 -9.69
C THR A 151 8.66 4.11 -11.01
N ASN A 152 8.18 5.36 -11.02
CA ASN A 152 8.28 6.21 -12.20
C ASN A 152 9.74 6.53 -12.59
N LEU A 153 10.60 6.78 -11.61
CA LEU A 153 12.00 7.13 -11.87
C LEU A 153 12.88 5.95 -12.28
N ILE A 154 12.53 4.73 -11.83
CA ILE A 154 13.22 3.51 -12.26
C ILE A 154 12.45 2.73 -13.35
N LYS A 155 11.48 3.37 -14.00
CA LYS A 155 10.57 2.72 -14.97
C LYS A 155 11.32 2.07 -16.12
N GLU A 156 12.34 2.71 -16.66
CA GLU A 156 13.17 2.14 -17.73
C GLU A 156 13.82 0.83 -17.29
N TYR A 157 14.33 0.77 -16.07
CA TYR A 157 14.89 -0.45 -15.50
C TYR A 157 13.83 -1.55 -15.38
N LEU A 158 12.65 -1.26 -14.86
CA LEU A 158 11.58 -2.24 -14.71
C LEU A 158 11.08 -2.76 -16.05
N LEU A 159 11.01 -1.91 -17.07
CA LEU A 159 10.67 -2.30 -18.44
C LEU A 159 11.71 -3.27 -19.02
N LYS A 160 12.98 -2.92 -18.98
CA LYS A 160 14.08 -3.79 -19.44
C LYS A 160 14.17 -5.10 -18.65
N TYR A 161 13.95 -5.03 -17.33
CA TYR A 161 13.89 -6.21 -16.46
C TYR A 161 12.77 -7.16 -16.87
N THR A 162 11.59 -6.61 -17.17
CA THR A 162 10.43 -7.39 -17.61
C THR A 162 10.61 -7.94 -19.02
N GLU A 163 11.09 -7.13 -19.96
CA GLU A 163 11.38 -7.52 -21.34
C GLU A 163 12.37 -8.69 -21.38
N THR A 164 13.49 -8.57 -20.65
CA THR A 164 14.50 -9.64 -20.55
C THR A 164 13.93 -10.94 -20.01
N PHE A 165 12.98 -10.86 -19.06
CA PHE A 165 12.28 -12.04 -18.57
C PHE A 165 11.32 -12.60 -19.63
N ALA A 166 10.54 -11.73 -20.25
CA ALA A 166 9.53 -12.10 -21.22
C ALA A 166 10.12 -12.79 -22.45
N GLU A 167 11.20 -12.26 -23.01
CA GLU A 167 11.91 -12.84 -24.15
C GLU A 167 12.40 -14.26 -23.88
N ARG A 168 12.77 -14.58 -22.63
CA ARG A 168 13.33 -15.89 -22.26
C ARG A 168 12.30 -16.92 -21.86
N HIS A 169 11.15 -16.48 -21.35
CA HIS A 169 10.26 -17.36 -20.61
C HIS A 169 8.79 -17.28 -21.03
N ILE A 170 8.38 -16.25 -21.80
CA ILE A 170 6.99 -16.06 -22.20
C ILE A 170 6.84 -16.35 -23.71
N ASP A 171 5.80 -17.09 -24.06
CA ASP A 171 5.45 -17.34 -25.45
C ASP A 171 5.22 -16.04 -26.23
N LYS A 172 5.67 -16.00 -27.49
CA LYS A 172 5.57 -14.80 -28.33
C LYS A 172 4.12 -14.34 -28.55
N SER A 173 3.15 -15.23 -28.46
CA SER A 173 1.71 -14.90 -28.60
C SER A 173 1.16 -14.13 -27.39
N LEU A 174 1.83 -14.20 -26.22
CA LEU A 174 1.43 -13.54 -24.97
C LEU A 174 2.21 -12.25 -24.69
N ARG A 175 3.11 -11.83 -25.60
CA ARG A 175 3.88 -10.60 -25.51
C ARG A 175 3.81 -9.80 -26.80
N ARG A 176 4.02 -8.51 -26.70
CA ARG A 176 3.92 -7.60 -27.83
C ARG A 176 4.79 -6.38 -27.64
N GLU A 177 5.32 -5.82 -28.73
CA GLU A 177 5.94 -4.49 -28.71
C GLU A 177 4.92 -3.44 -28.29
N MET A 178 5.26 -2.71 -27.23
CA MET A 178 4.45 -1.66 -26.61
C MET A 178 5.22 -0.36 -26.56
N ALA A 179 4.63 0.70 -27.11
CA ALA A 179 5.15 2.06 -26.89
C ALA A 179 4.79 2.54 -25.49
N VAL A 180 5.80 2.90 -24.71
CA VAL A 180 5.65 3.37 -23.34
C VAL A 180 6.12 4.80 -23.22
N GLU A 181 5.27 5.67 -22.69
CA GLU A 181 5.59 7.08 -22.46
C GLU A 181 6.35 7.28 -21.15
N ARG A 182 7.15 8.35 -21.07
CA ARG A 182 7.88 8.78 -19.88
C ARG A 182 8.73 7.65 -19.27
N VAL A 183 9.58 7.09 -20.11
CA VAL A 183 10.46 5.96 -19.73
C VAL A 183 11.72 6.46 -19.04
N SER A 184 12.40 7.42 -19.64
CA SER A 184 13.64 8.01 -19.12
C SER A 184 13.64 9.53 -19.29
N PHE A 185 14.41 10.23 -18.47
CA PHE A 185 14.49 11.69 -18.52
C PHE A 185 15.80 12.13 -19.21
N ASN A 186 15.66 12.92 -20.27
CA ASN A 186 16.81 13.52 -20.95
C ASN A 186 17.08 14.90 -20.34
N TYR A 187 18.26 15.04 -19.72
CA TYR A 187 18.66 16.28 -19.03
C TYR A 187 19.12 17.40 -19.98
N GLU A 188 19.48 17.09 -21.23
CA GLU A 188 19.85 18.09 -22.21
C GLU A 188 18.62 18.79 -22.76
N THR A 189 17.58 18.01 -23.08
CA THR A 189 16.32 18.53 -23.58
C THR A 189 15.29 18.81 -22.46
N GLU A 190 15.64 18.49 -21.23
CA GLU A 190 14.80 18.62 -20.05
C GLU A 190 13.41 17.99 -20.22
N SER A 191 13.35 16.85 -20.88
CA SER A 191 12.09 16.20 -21.26
C SER A 191 12.12 14.68 -21.08
N TRP A 192 10.93 14.15 -20.82
CA TRP A 192 10.72 12.71 -20.75
C TRP A 192 10.72 12.09 -22.15
N GLN A 193 11.44 10.97 -22.28
CA GLN A 193 11.53 10.20 -23.52
C GLN A 193 10.61 8.96 -23.45
N SER A 194 10.06 8.59 -24.59
CA SER A 194 9.33 7.35 -24.78
C SER A 194 10.26 6.22 -25.23
N GLY A 195 9.85 4.98 -25.04
CA GLY A 195 10.56 3.80 -25.52
C GLY A 195 9.61 2.73 -26.04
N VAL A 196 10.13 1.75 -26.79
CA VAL A 196 9.39 0.58 -27.26
C VAL A 196 10.01 -0.66 -26.63
N PHE A 197 9.18 -1.55 -26.07
CA PHE A 197 9.61 -2.76 -25.37
C PHE A 197 8.69 -3.92 -25.72
N ASP A 198 9.25 -5.14 -25.81
CA ASP A 198 8.49 -6.37 -26.01
C ASP A 198 8.03 -6.94 -24.66
N LEU A 199 6.81 -6.62 -24.27
CA LEU A 199 6.28 -6.83 -22.93
C LEU A 199 5.15 -7.87 -22.88
N PRO A 200 5.01 -8.60 -21.77
CA PRO A 200 3.85 -9.46 -21.55
C PRO A 200 2.58 -8.60 -21.48
N VAL A 201 1.51 -9.08 -22.14
CA VAL A 201 0.26 -8.33 -22.28
C VAL A 201 -0.90 -9.09 -21.65
N TYR A 202 -1.61 -8.40 -20.75
CA TYR A 202 -2.84 -8.88 -20.13
C TYR A 202 -3.95 -7.83 -20.30
N ARG A 203 -5.11 -8.23 -20.83
CA ARG A 203 -6.27 -7.35 -21.08
C ARG A 203 -5.89 -6.07 -21.84
N ASN A 204 -5.10 -6.22 -22.91
CA ASN A 204 -4.60 -5.13 -23.76
C ASN A 204 -3.67 -4.10 -23.08
N LYS A 205 -3.15 -4.40 -21.88
CA LYS A 205 -2.14 -3.61 -21.20
C LYS A 205 -0.90 -4.45 -20.96
N TYR A 206 0.26 -3.81 -20.95
CA TYR A 206 1.47 -4.50 -20.56
C TYR A 206 1.51 -4.73 -19.05
N VAL A 207 2.30 -5.70 -18.63
CA VAL A 207 2.51 -6.03 -17.22
C VAL A 207 3.98 -5.81 -16.89
N LEU A 208 4.26 -5.21 -15.73
CA LEU A 208 5.61 -4.98 -15.22
C LEU A 208 5.93 -5.92 -14.05
N LEU A 209 7.08 -6.58 -14.13
CA LEU A 209 7.65 -7.33 -13.04
C LEU A 209 8.52 -6.44 -12.15
N SER A 210 8.47 -6.66 -10.85
CA SER A 210 9.30 -5.98 -9.87
C SER A 210 10.23 -6.97 -9.16
N PRO A 211 11.53 -6.63 -8.99
CA PRO A 211 12.45 -7.46 -8.24
C PRO A 211 12.06 -7.54 -6.76
N LYS A 212 12.04 -8.73 -6.18
CA LYS A 212 11.70 -8.96 -4.76
C LYS A 212 12.57 -8.15 -3.78
N LYS A 213 13.83 -7.94 -4.13
CA LYS A 213 14.84 -7.31 -3.26
C LYS A 213 14.63 -5.82 -3.01
N ILE A 214 13.74 -5.17 -3.76
CA ILE A 214 13.43 -3.75 -3.61
C ILE A 214 12.03 -3.51 -3.04
N LEU A 215 11.35 -4.58 -2.60
CA LEU A 215 9.97 -4.53 -2.11
C LEU A 215 9.93 -4.52 -0.58
N THR A 216 8.97 -3.79 -0.02
CA THR A 216 8.57 -3.80 1.39
C THR A 216 7.05 -3.92 1.50
N LYS A 217 6.52 -4.27 2.68
CA LYS A 217 5.07 -4.46 2.88
C LYS A 217 4.43 -3.26 3.56
N ASP A 218 4.74 -3.00 4.79
CA ASP A 218 3.95 -2.08 5.63
C ASP A 218 4.36 -0.62 5.49
N GLU A 219 5.65 -0.34 5.62
CA GLU A 219 6.24 1.01 5.54
C GLU A 219 7.61 0.94 4.89
N THR A 220 8.03 1.98 4.19
CA THR A 220 9.43 2.16 3.76
C THR A 220 10.36 2.19 4.98
N TRP A 221 11.63 1.88 4.80
CA TRP A 221 12.59 1.83 5.90
C TRP A 221 12.74 3.17 6.62
N ILE A 222 12.80 4.26 5.88
CA ILE A 222 12.73 5.63 6.38
C ILE A 222 11.27 6.09 6.27
N ASN A 223 10.60 6.33 7.40
CA ASN A 223 9.19 6.71 7.41
C ASN A 223 8.82 7.58 8.63
N LYS A 224 7.75 8.37 8.51
CA LYS A 224 7.30 9.30 9.54
C LYS A 224 6.83 8.62 10.83
N PRO A 225 6.06 7.53 10.81
CA PRO A 225 5.68 6.81 12.03
C PRO A 225 6.87 6.32 12.85
N ASP A 226 7.92 5.84 12.18
CA ASP A 226 9.15 5.39 12.82
C ASP A 226 9.95 6.56 13.41
N PHE A 227 10.11 7.64 12.64
CA PHE A 227 10.73 8.88 13.10
C PHE A 227 10.08 9.41 14.37
N LEU A 228 8.75 9.45 14.42
CA LEU A 228 8.02 9.93 15.60
C LEU A 228 8.14 8.99 16.80
N ARG A 229 8.25 7.68 16.55
CA ARG A 229 8.43 6.68 17.61
C ARG A 229 9.82 6.73 18.23
N GLU A 230 10.84 6.97 17.41
CA GLU A 230 12.25 7.00 17.82
C GLU A 230 12.70 8.42 18.19
N PHE A 231 11.80 9.40 18.23
CA PHE A 231 12.11 10.82 18.40
C PHE A 231 12.95 11.09 19.65
N ASP A 232 12.65 10.44 20.77
CA ASP A 232 13.35 10.64 22.04
C ASP A 232 14.83 10.27 21.98
N ARG A 233 15.20 9.34 21.08
CA ARG A 233 16.58 8.85 20.91
C ARG A 233 17.40 9.66 19.91
N ILE A 234 16.74 10.30 18.96
CA ILE A 234 17.42 11.00 17.86
C ILE A 234 18.24 12.18 18.36
N PRO A 235 17.73 13.06 19.26
CA PRO A 235 18.52 14.17 19.80
C PRO A 235 19.80 13.71 20.52
N GLU A 236 19.79 12.53 21.15
CA GLU A 236 20.98 11.99 21.83
C GLU A 236 22.14 11.70 20.88
N ALA A 237 21.84 11.41 19.60
CA ALA A 237 22.82 11.15 18.55
C ALA A 237 23.47 12.45 17.99
N ILE A 238 22.97 13.63 18.40
CA ILE A 238 23.49 14.92 17.93
C ILE A 238 24.74 15.28 18.73
N GLU A 239 25.90 15.33 18.05
CA GLU A 239 27.17 15.65 18.65
C GLU A 239 27.25 17.11 19.17
N ASN A 240 26.57 18.04 18.47
CA ASN A 240 26.51 19.44 18.85
C ASN A 240 25.57 19.64 20.06
N GLU A 241 26.18 19.82 21.25
CA GLU A 241 25.45 20.00 22.53
C GLU A 241 24.50 21.21 22.51
N GLN A 242 24.89 22.32 21.87
CA GLN A 242 24.07 23.52 21.78
C GLN A 242 22.81 23.26 20.94
N LEU A 243 22.93 22.60 19.78
CA LEU A 243 21.81 22.22 18.93
C LEU A 243 20.91 21.23 19.67
N ARG A 244 21.47 20.21 20.32
CA ARG A 244 20.73 19.23 21.11
C ARG A 244 19.92 19.92 22.24
N ALA A 245 20.52 20.85 22.94
CA ALA A 245 19.83 21.62 23.97
C ALA A 245 18.70 22.51 23.42
N GLN A 246 18.91 23.15 22.26
CA GLN A 246 17.88 23.96 21.61
C GLN A 246 16.68 23.10 21.17
N ILE A 247 16.94 21.91 20.59
CA ILE A 247 15.91 20.95 20.18
C ILE A 247 15.09 20.51 21.39
N ASN A 248 15.74 20.06 22.46
CA ASN A 248 15.08 19.60 23.68
C ASN A 248 14.27 20.70 24.33
N ASN A 249 14.86 21.89 24.49
CA ASN A 249 14.17 23.05 25.09
C ASN A 249 12.92 23.43 24.27
N TYR A 250 13.02 23.43 22.94
CA TYR A 250 11.88 23.73 22.11
C TYR A 250 10.81 22.64 22.21
N PHE A 251 11.19 21.36 22.16
CA PHE A 251 10.26 20.25 22.32
C PHE A 251 9.44 20.36 23.61
N TYR A 252 10.12 20.51 24.75
CA TYR A 252 9.44 20.65 26.04
C TYR A 252 8.64 21.94 26.17
N SER A 253 9.04 23.04 25.51
CA SER A 253 8.32 24.32 25.57
C SER A 253 6.95 24.29 24.85
N ILE A 254 6.76 23.40 23.91
CA ILE A 254 5.51 23.29 23.15
C ILE A 254 4.60 22.15 23.64
N LEU A 255 5.06 21.33 24.59
CA LEU A 255 4.25 20.30 25.22
C LEU A 255 3.29 20.90 26.27
N PRO A 256 2.04 20.41 26.37
CA PRO A 256 1.15 20.74 27.48
C PRO A 256 1.68 20.16 28.80
N LYS A 257 1.13 20.62 29.93
CA LYS A 257 1.56 20.15 31.26
C LYS A 257 1.43 18.64 31.48
N GLU A 258 0.42 18.03 30.88
CA GLU A 258 0.18 16.58 30.87
C GLU A 258 0.05 16.11 29.42
N PRO A 259 1.17 15.80 28.74
CA PRO A 259 1.15 15.47 27.34
C PRO A 259 0.57 14.07 27.09
N THR A 260 -0.28 13.96 26.09
CA THR A 260 -0.65 12.67 25.52
C THR A 260 0.37 12.27 24.45
N ARG A 261 0.44 10.99 24.11
CA ARG A 261 1.29 10.50 23.00
C ARG A 261 1.01 11.23 21.67
N LYS A 262 -0.23 11.67 21.45
CA LYS A 262 -0.59 12.48 20.28
C LYS A 262 0.02 13.88 20.32
N ASP A 263 0.13 14.46 21.50
CA ASP A 263 0.75 15.77 21.68
C ASP A 263 2.27 15.68 21.50
N GLU A 264 2.90 14.64 22.02
CA GLU A 264 4.32 14.32 21.77
C GLU A 264 4.62 14.17 20.27
N HIS A 265 3.82 13.40 19.53
CA HIS A 265 3.98 13.25 18.08
C HIS A 265 3.81 14.59 17.33
N LYS A 266 2.87 15.44 17.74
CA LYS A 266 2.71 16.78 17.16
C LYS A 266 3.90 17.67 17.45
N ALA A 267 4.38 17.64 18.69
CA ALA A 267 5.57 18.38 19.10
C ALA A 267 6.80 17.93 18.31
N ALA A 268 7.04 16.62 18.19
CA ALA A 268 8.13 16.05 17.40
C ALA A 268 8.08 16.49 15.94
N ALA A 269 6.89 16.48 15.31
CA ALA A 269 6.72 16.98 13.96
C ALA A 269 7.04 18.48 13.83
N SER A 270 6.65 19.30 14.82
CA SER A 270 6.95 20.74 14.86
C SER A 270 8.45 21.00 15.04
N VAL A 271 9.11 20.18 15.86
CA VAL A 271 10.58 20.24 16.06
C VAL A 271 11.30 19.92 14.75
N ALA A 272 10.90 18.88 14.01
CA ALA A 272 11.51 18.51 12.74
C ALA A 272 11.40 19.60 11.67
N LEU A 273 10.30 20.36 11.69
CA LEU A 273 10.13 21.53 10.80
C LEU A 273 11.04 22.70 11.18
N LYS A 274 11.28 22.89 12.49
CA LYS A 274 12.12 23.99 12.99
C LYS A 274 13.61 23.68 12.96
N PHE A 275 13.96 22.42 13.12
CA PHE A 275 15.33 21.90 13.12
C PHE A 275 15.46 20.75 12.11
N PRO A 276 15.51 21.07 10.81
CA PRO A 276 15.57 20.04 9.76
C PRO A 276 16.77 19.09 9.89
N GLU A 277 17.85 19.53 10.51
CA GLU A 277 19.05 18.73 10.77
C GLU A 277 18.75 17.46 11.58
N LEU A 278 17.70 17.49 12.42
CA LEU A 278 17.25 16.32 13.17
C LEU A 278 16.87 15.15 12.25
N ILE A 279 16.32 15.46 11.08
CA ILE A 279 15.95 14.48 10.07
C ILE A 279 17.19 13.74 9.55
N ASP A 280 18.31 14.46 9.38
CA ASP A 280 19.55 13.87 8.90
C ASP A 280 20.17 12.90 9.92
N TYR A 281 20.08 13.21 11.21
CA TYR A 281 20.50 12.26 12.25
C TYR A 281 19.62 11.01 12.31
N TYR A 282 18.31 11.15 12.13
CA TYR A 282 17.42 10.00 12.00
C TYR A 282 17.79 9.15 10.77
N ILE A 283 18.03 9.77 9.63
CA ILE A 283 18.40 9.06 8.39
C ILE A 283 19.77 8.38 8.58
N LYS A 284 20.76 9.04 9.19
CA LYS A 284 22.05 8.42 9.54
C LYS A 284 21.85 7.15 10.37
N TYR A 285 21.03 7.21 11.40
CA TYR A 285 20.67 6.02 12.19
C TYR A 285 20.09 4.89 11.31
N LYS A 286 19.19 5.22 10.39
CA LYS A 286 18.58 4.25 9.46
C LYS A 286 19.61 3.66 8.47
N GLU A 287 20.56 4.47 8.00
CA GLU A 287 21.67 4.02 7.15
C GLU A 287 22.61 3.05 7.88
N GLU A 288 22.89 3.30 9.15
CA GLU A 288 23.73 2.43 9.98
C GLU A 288 23.07 1.07 10.25
N HIS A 289 21.74 1.01 10.22
CA HIS A 289 20.94 -0.22 10.37
C HIS A 289 20.38 -0.76 9.05
N GLY A 290 21.05 -0.49 7.94
CA GLY A 290 20.60 -0.89 6.60
C GLY A 290 20.46 -2.40 6.40
N ASP A 291 21.26 -3.23 7.08
CA ASP A 291 21.12 -4.69 7.02
C ASP A 291 19.79 -5.18 7.62
N ASP A 292 19.24 -4.47 8.60
CA ASP A 292 17.94 -4.78 9.18
C ASP A 292 16.80 -4.42 8.22
N ALA A 293 16.98 -3.38 7.38
CA ALA A 293 16.05 -3.09 6.29
C ALA A 293 15.94 -4.25 5.31
N VAL A 294 17.08 -4.82 4.91
CA VAL A 294 17.14 -5.97 3.99
C VAL A 294 16.50 -7.22 4.60
N LYS A 295 16.76 -7.48 5.89
CA LYS A 295 16.14 -8.60 6.61
C LYS A 295 14.62 -8.43 6.70
N LYS A 296 14.17 -7.22 7.10
CA LYS A 296 12.74 -6.90 7.19
C LYS A 296 12.06 -7.07 5.82
N SER A 297 12.60 -6.47 4.77
CA SER A 297 12.11 -6.61 3.39
C SER A 297 11.97 -8.08 2.98
N SER A 298 13.01 -8.89 3.23
CA SER A 298 12.99 -10.30 2.89
C SER A 298 11.88 -11.07 3.60
N LEU A 299 11.65 -10.78 4.89
CA LEU A 299 10.56 -11.37 5.66
C LEU A 299 9.20 -10.90 5.15
N ASP A 300 9.04 -9.61 4.88
CA ASP A 300 7.80 -9.02 4.37
C ASP A 300 7.40 -9.63 3.01
N VAL A 301 8.38 -9.86 2.11
CA VAL A 301 8.17 -10.51 0.82
C VAL A 301 7.77 -11.99 0.98
N ILE A 302 8.42 -12.72 1.89
CA ILE A 302 8.08 -14.12 2.18
C ILE A 302 6.67 -14.21 2.78
N ASP A 303 6.35 -13.38 3.77
CA ASP A 303 5.03 -13.35 4.41
C ASP A 303 3.94 -12.98 3.39
N SER A 304 4.20 -12.00 2.52
CA SER A 304 3.27 -11.59 1.45
C SER A 304 3.04 -12.71 0.45
N ARG A 305 4.09 -13.43 0.04
CA ARG A 305 3.97 -14.61 -0.82
C ARG A 305 3.12 -15.69 -0.16
N ASN A 306 3.41 -16.05 1.09
CA ASN A 306 2.69 -17.08 1.82
C ASN A 306 1.19 -16.74 1.94
N VAL A 307 0.86 -15.49 2.24
CA VAL A 307 -0.55 -15.06 2.40
C VAL A 307 -1.24 -14.91 1.05
N TYR A 308 -0.71 -14.04 0.19
CA TYR A 308 -1.44 -13.60 -1.00
C TYR A 308 -1.31 -14.57 -2.18
N ILE A 309 -0.25 -15.38 -2.25
CA ILE A 309 -0.06 -16.33 -3.34
C ILE A 309 -0.47 -17.73 -2.90
N ASP A 310 0.16 -18.27 -1.86
CA ASP A 310 -0.03 -19.70 -1.51
C ASP A 310 -1.38 -19.95 -0.83
N GLN A 311 -1.75 -19.16 0.18
CA GLN A 311 -2.98 -19.39 0.95
C GLN A 311 -4.22 -18.88 0.21
N PHE A 312 -4.18 -17.67 -0.38
CA PHE A 312 -5.30 -17.15 -1.15
C PHE A 312 -5.51 -17.94 -2.44
N GLY A 313 -4.44 -18.37 -3.12
CA GLY A 313 -4.53 -19.26 -4.27
C GLY A 313 -5.20 -20.59 -3.93
N SER A 314 -4.84 -21.19 -2.80
CA SER A 314 -5.48 -22.42 -2.31
C SER A 314 -6.96 -22.21 -2.00
N LEU A 315 -7.34 -21.09 -1.37
CA LEU A 315 -8.73 -20.76 -1.10
C LEU A 315 -9.54 -20.57 -2.39
N VAL A 316 -9.01 -19.84 -3.36
CA VAL A 316 -9.70 -19.63 -4.65
C VAL A 316 -9.87 -20.95 -5.41
N ASN A 317 -8.90 -21.85 -5.34
CA ASN A 317 -9.02 -23.18 -5.92
C ASN A 317 -10.13 -24.00 -5.26
N LEU A 318 -10.26 -23.94 -3.93
CA LEU A 318 -11.40 -24.56 -3.23
C LEU A 318 -12.74 -23.96 -3.69
N LEU A 319 -12.82 -22.62 -3.80
CA LEU A 319 -14.01 -21.93 -4.29
C LEU A 319 -14.36 -22.31 -5.72
N SER A 320 -13.37 -22.53 -6.58
CA SER A 320 -13.59 -22.90 -7.99
C SER A 320 -14.10 -24.32 -8.16
N GLN A 321 -13.79 -25.22 -7.21
CA GLN A 321 -14.33 -26.59 -7.19
C GLN A 321 -15.79 -26.62 -6.76
N GLU A 322 -16.27 -25.62 -6.06
CA GLU A 322 -17.69 -25.41 -5.73
C GLU A 322 -18.40 -24.68 -6.88
N SER A 323 -18.77 -25.42 -7.94
CA SER A 323 -19.31 -24.87 -9.20
C SER A 323 -20.49 -23.90 -9.03
N ALA A 324 -21.26 -24.03 -7.96
CA ALA A 324 -22.37 -23.12 -7.63
C ALA A 324 -21.89 -21.75 -7.09
N PHE A 325 -20.69 -21.65 -6.54
CA PHE A 325 -20.20 -20.41 -5.92
C PHE A 325 -20.00 -19.26 -6.92
N TYR A 326 -19.44 -19.55 -8.09
CA TYR A 326 -19.19 -18.54 -9.12
C TYR A 326 -20.35 -18.34 -10.11
N SER A 327 -21.34 -19.23 -10.12
CA SER A 327 -22.47 -19.19 -11.04
C SER A 327 -23.79 -18.81 -10.35
N LEU A 328 -23.76 -18.13 -9.21
CA LEU A 328 -24.94 -17.79 -8.43
C LEU A 328 -25.94 -16.90 -9.21
N PRO A 329 -27.13 -17.40 -9.55
CA PRO A 329 -28.19 -16.57 -10.08
C PRO A 329 -28.80 -15.71 -8.95
N GLY A 330 -29.13 -14.47 -9.20
CA GLY A 330 -29.81 -13.64 -8.23
C GLY A 330 -29.45 -12.15 -8.34
N ASN A 331 -29.88 -11.36 -7.34
CA ASN A 331 -29.52 -9.98 -7.20
C ASN A 331 -28.20 -9.83 -6.43
N THR A 332 -27.62 -8.64 -6.50
CA THR A 332 -26.34 -8.33 -5.86
C THR A 332 -26.33 -8.56 -4.36
N ALA A 333 -27.46 -8.34 -3.66
CA ALA A 333 -27.58 -8.55 -2.22
C ALA A 333 -27.48 -10.03 -1.83
N LYS A 334 -28.16 -10.89 -2.58
CA LYS A 334 -28.12 -12.35 -2.34
C LYS A 334 -26.72 -12.88 -2.62
N GLU A 335 -26.09 -12.44 -3.70
CA GLU A 335 -24.72 -12.82 -4.05
C GLU A 335 -23.72 -12.34 -3.00
N ALA A 336 -23.80 -11.08 -2.58
CA ALA A 336 -22.94 -10.53 -1.53
C ALA A 336 -23.07 -11.30 -0.21
N LEU A 337 -24.30 -11.59 0.24
CA LEU A 337 -24.53 -12.36 1.46
C LEU A 337 -23.93 -13.76 1.38
N GLN A 338 -24.13 -14.47 0.28
CA GLN A 338 -23.61 -15.83 0.11
C GLN A 338 -22.07 -15.85 0.17
N ARG A 339 -21.41 -14.86 -0.45
CA ARG A 339 -19.95 -14.73 -0.41
C ARG A 339 -19.43 -14.36 0.98
N ILE A 340 -20.14 -13.50 1.72
CA ILE A 340 -19.82 -13.17 3.11
C ILE A 340 -19.99 -14.41 3.99
N MET A 341 -21.09 -15.15 3.85
CA MET A 341 -21.35 -16.35 4.66
C MET A 341 -20.35 -17.47 4.36
N PHE A 342 -19.96 -17.63 3.10
CA PHE A 342 -18.91 -18.57 2.74
C PHE A 342 -17.57 -18.17 3.36
N LEU A 343 -17.18 -16.89 3.24
CA LEU A 343 -15.95 -16.37 3.87
C LEU A 343 -15.99 -16.60 5.39
N LYS A 344 -17.12 -16.35 6.03
CA LYS A 344 -17.33 -16.64 7.45
C LYS A 344 -17.10 -18.13 7.77
N ASP A 345 -17.69 -19.04 7.00
CA ASP A 345 -17.52 -20.49 7.21
C ASP A 345 -16.05 -20.93 7.07
N VAL A 346 -15.37 -20.43 6.03
CA VAL A 346 -13.93 -20.72 5.83
C VAL A 346 -13.08 -20.23 7.02
N ILE A 347 -13.38 -19.05 7.53
CA ILE A 347 -12.64 -18.45 8.66
C ILE A 347 -12.95 -19.20 9.96
N GLU A 348 -14.20 -19.48 10.23
CA GLU A 348 -14.63 -20.07 11.49
C GLU A 348 -14.36 -21.57 11.57
N ASN A 349 -14.55 -22.30 10.48
CA ASN A 349 -14.61 -23.76 10.49
C ASN A 349 -13.52 -24.45 9.67
N LYS A 350 -12.93 -23.79 8.65
CA LYS A 350 -11.97 -24.40 7.71
C LYS A 350 -10.55 -23.89 7.86
N GLY A 351 -10.22 -23.25 8.99
CA GLY A 351 -8.86 -22.80 9.32
C GLY A 351 -8.42 -21.49 8.68
N GLY A 352 -9.31 -20.80 7.95
CA GLY A 352 -9.03 -19.52 7.30
C GLY A 352 -8.71 -18.38 8.27
N HIS A 353 -9.04 -18.51 9.58
CA HIS A 353 -8.64 -17.54 10.59
C HIS A 353 -7.12 -17.29 10.63
N LYS A 354 -6.31 -18.30 10.26
CA LYS A 354 -4.85 -18.19 10.25
C LYS A 354 -4.33 -17.10 9.32
N LEU A 355 -5.08 -16.76 8.26
CA LEU A 355 -4.76 -15.70 7.29
C LEU A 355 -4.66 -14.31 7.95
N PHE A 356 -5.33 -14.13 9.07
CA PHE A 356 -5.44 -12.86 9.77
C PHE A 356 -4.54 -12.76 11.01
N TYR A 357 -3.47 -13.59 11.07
CA TYR A 357 -2.48 -13.53 12.12
C TYR A 357 -1.07 -13.41 11.54
N HIS A 358 -0.42 -12.27 11.79
CA HIS A 358 0.98 -12.03 11.43
C HIS A 358 1.87 -12.23 12.66
N LYS A 359 2.82 -13.16 12.59
CA LYS A 359 3.71 -13.49 13.72
C LYS A 359 2.92 -13.77 15.03
N GLY A 360 1.79 -14.46 14.91
CA GLY A 360 0.94 -14.84 16.04
C GLY A 360 0.04 -13.73 16.62
N LYS A 361 0.11 -12.51 16.09
CA LYS A 361 -0.74 -11.37 16.44
C LYS A 361 -1.83 -11.16 15.40
N PRO A 362 -3.06 -10.79 15.79
CA PRO A 362 -4.13 -10.48 14.85
C PRO A 362 -3.78 -9.25 14.00
N ILE A 363 -4.36 -9.15 12.80
CA ILE A 363 -4.27 -7.97 11.94
C ILE A 363 -4.83 -6.74 12.67
N THR A 364 -4.27 -5.58 12.34
CA THR A 364 -4.71 -4.27 12.87
C THR A 364 -5.36 -3.39 11.83
N LYS A 365 -5.37 -3.83 10.57
CA LYS A 365 -5.95 -3.13 9.42
C LYS A 365 -6.92 -4.05 8.67
N GLU A 366 -7.92 -3.46 8.02
CA GLU A 366 -8.97 -4.17 7.28
C GLU A 366 -8.52 -4.62 5.88
N GLU A 367 -7.35 -4.19 5.43
CA GLU A 367 -6.80 -4.41 4.09
C GLU A 367 -6.71 -5.89 3.69
N ASP A 368 -6.25 -6.76 4.58
CA ASP A 368 -6.14 -8.20 4.31
C ASP A 368 -7.51 -8.85 4.09
N ILE A 369 -8.53 -8.37 4.82
CA ILE A 369 -9.92 -8.82 4.65
C ILE A 369 -10.43 -8.38 3.29
N HIS A 370 -10.16 -7.14 2.89
CA HIS A 370 -10.58 -6.59 1.62
C HIS A 370 -10.01 -7.36 0.43
N ILE A 371 -8.72 -7.72 0.48
CA ILE A 371 -8.07 -8.50 -0.58
C ILE A 371 -8.74 -9.88 -0.69
N LEU A 372 -8.93 -10.56 0.44
CA LEU A 372 -9.56 -11.88 0.44
C LEU A 372 -11.00 -11.81 -0.09
N TYR A 373 -11.79 -10.84 0.36
CA TYR A 373 -13.16 -10.68 -0.12
C TYR A 373 -13.19 -10.37 -1.61
N ARG A 374 -12.30 -9.52 -2.11
CA ARG A 374 -12.20 -9.21 -3.55
C ARG A 374 -11.92 -10.46 -4.39
N LEU A 375 -11.05 -11.34 -3.93
CA LEU A 375 -10.77 -12.60 -4.63
C LEU A 375 -11.98 -13.53 -4.72
N THR A 376 -12.92 -13.48 -3.77
CA THR A 376 -14.15 -14.25 -3.87
C THR A 376 -15.08 -13.81 -5.01
N TRP A 377 -14.85 -12.63 -5.58
CA TRP A 377 -15.65 -12.07 -6.67
C TRP A 377 -15.07 -12.31 -8.07
N PHE A 378 -13.98 -13.06 -8.14
CA PHE A 378 -13.42 -13.43 -9.43
C PHE A 378 -14.48 -14.20 -10.25
N ALA A 379 -14.55 -13.92 -11.54
CA ALA A 379 -15.54 -14.50 -12.49
C ALA A 379 -17.02 -14.21 -12.16
N SER A 380 -17.35 -13.30 -11.23
CA SER A 380 -18.72 -12.84 -11.04
C SER A 380 -19.20 -12.00 -12.22
N LEU A 381 -20.50 -12.12 -12.54
CA LEU A 381 -21.17 -11.23 -13.49
C LEU A 381 -21.49 -9.85 -12.89
N SER A 382 -21.36 -9.70 -11.57
CA SER A 382 -21.53 -8.43 -10.89
C SER A 382 -20.25 -7.58 -10.98
N ASN A 383 -20.43 -6.29 -11.18
CA ASN A 383 -19.33 -5.34 -11.05
C ASN A 383 -19.05 -5.10 -9.57
N VAL A 384 -17.80 -5.17 -9.15
CA VAL A 384 -17.38 -4.96 -7.77
C VAL A 384 -16.37 -3.83 -7.72
N SER A 385 -16.80 -2.70 -7.20
CA SER A 385 -15.99 -1.51 -6.99
C SER A 385 -15.62 -1.38 -5.52
N ARG A 386 -14.41 -0.95 -5.23
CA ARG A 386 -13.89 -0.74 -3.88
C ARG A 386 -13.73 0.76 -3.62
N GLU A 387 -13.94 1.18 -2.36
CA GLU A 387 -13.82 2.57 -1.91
C GLU A 387 -14.56 3.58 -2.79
N VAL A 388 -15.78 3.22 -3.21
CA VAL A 388 -16.62 4.11 -3.99
C VAL A 388 -16.98 5.32 -3.15
N ASN A 389 -16.59 6.50 -3.61
CA ASN A 389 -16.84 7.76 -2.91
C ASN A 389 -17.80 8.66 -3.72
N ASP A 390 -19.06 8.60 -3.39
CA ASP A 390 -20.11 9.45 -3.95
C ASP A 390 -20.24 10.81 -3.22
N GLY A 391 -19.09 11.35 -2.76
CA GLY A 391 -19.00 12.67 -2.12
C GLY A 391 -19.22 12.69 -0.61
N ARG A 392 -19.39 11.54 0.06
CA ARG A 392 -19.63 11.42 1.52
C ARG A 392 -18.69 10.47 2.24
N GLY A 393 -17.56 10.13 1.62
CA GLY A 393 -16.58 9.18 2.09
C GLY A 393 -16.68 7.83 1.36
N PRO A 394 -15.59 7.02 1.38
CA PRO A 394 -15.55 5.73 0.68
C PRO A 394 -16.28 4.64 1.49
N VAL A 395 -17.05 3.79 0.77
CA VAL A 395 -17.51 2.50 1.25
C VAL A 395 -16.53 1.41 0.82
N ASP A 396 -16.32 0.37 1.62
CA ASP A 396 -15.34 -0.66 1.30
C ASP A 396 -15.63 -1.36 -0.03
N PHE A 397 -16.89 -1.75 -0.27
CA PHE A 397 -17.29 -2.36 -1.55
C PHE A 397 -18.70 -1.93 -1.98
N GLU A 398 -18.84 -1.60 -3.26
CA GLU A 398 -20.12 -1.53 -3.97
C GLU A 398 -20.19 -2.67 -4.99
N ILE A 399 -21.22 -3.49 -4.88
CA ILE A 399 -21.53 -4.57 -5.82
C ILE A 399 -22.71 -4.13 -6.67
N SER A 400 -22.58 -4.12 -8.00
CA SER A 400 -23.61 -3.63 -8.89
C SER A 400 -23.86 -4.53 -10.10
N ARG A 401 -25.15 -4.60 -10.51
CA ARG A 401 -25.59 -5.12 -11.80
C ARG A 401 -26.47 -4.06 -12.46
N GLY A 402 -25.82 -3.23 -13.29
CA GLY A 402 -26.44 -2.03 -13.83
C GLY A 402 -26.69 -0.97 -12.72
N SER A 403 -27.50 0.05 -13.04
CA SER A 403 -27.70 1.20 -12.16
C SER A 403 -28.69 0.96 -11.00
N LYS A 404 -29.57 -0.05 -11.12
CA LYS A 404 -30.69 -0.26 -10.19
C LYS A 404 -30.48 -1.35 -9.13
N ASP A 405 -29.54 -2.27 -9.35
CA ASP A 405 -29.23 -3.37 -8.43
C ASP A 405 -27.84 -3.15 -7.83
N LYS A 406 -27.81 -2.45 -6.69
CA LYS A 406 -26.58 -2.12 -5.96
C LYS A 406 -26.69 -2.58 -4.51
N THR A 407 -25.58 -3.12 -4.00
CA THR A 407 -25.41 -3.56 -2.62
C THR A 407 -24.06 -3.09 -2.09
N LEU A 408 -24.05 -2.56 -0.89
CA LEU A 408 -22.84 -2.14 -0.20
C LEU A 408 -22.36 -3.19 0.79
N VAL A 409 -21.05 -3.31 0.97
CA VAL A 409 -20.45 -4.15 2.01
C VAL A 409 -19.37 -3.34 2.70
N GLU A 410 -19.44 -3.30 4.02
CA GLU A 410 -18.50 -2.59 4.90
C GLU A 410 -17.87 -3.60 5.87
N PHE A 411 -16.57 -3.66 5.93
CA PHE A 411 -15.81 -4.50 6.87
C PHE A 411 -15.28 -3.66 8.02
N LYS A 412 -15.32 -4.21 9.22
CA LYS A 412 -14.76 -3.55 10.40
C LYS A 412 -14.09 -4.54 11.32
N LEU A 413 -12.99 -4.11 11.91
CA LEU A 413 -12.37 -4.81 13.03
C LEU A 413 -13.07 -4.43 14.33
N ALA A 414 -13.34 -5.40 15.19
CA ALA A 414 -13.91 -5.16 16.51
C ALA A 414 -13.00 -4.27 17.39
N SER A 415 -11.68 -4.26 17.13
CA SER A 415 -10.71 -3.38 17.80
C SER A 415 -10.81 -1.90 17.41
N ASN A 416 -11.56 -1.57 16.34
CA ASN A 416 -11.71 -0.20 15.86
C ASN A 416 -12.35 0.69 16.94
N SER A 417 -11.66 1.77 17.33
CA SER A 417 -12.14 2.69 18.38
C SER A 417 -13.40 3.48 17.99
N GLN A 418 -13.66 3.64 16.69
CA GLN A 418 -14.81 4.34 16.15
C GLN A 418 -15.96 3.40 15.74
N LEU A 419 -15.91 2.13 16.16
CA LEU A 419 -16.88 1.10 15.72
C LEU A 419 -18.34 1.53 15.88
N SER A 420 -18.72 2.05 17.05
CA SER A 420 -20.09 2.51 17.32
C SER A 420 -20.56 3.58 16.34
N ARG A 421 -19.72 4.61 16.11
CA ARG A 421 -20.01 5.70 15.18
C ARG A 421 -20.11 5.20 13.73
N ASN A 422 -19.24 4.29 13.35
CA ASN A 422 -19.21 3.73 12.01
C ASN A 422 -20.46 2.88 11.75
N LEU A 423 -20.88 2.06 12.71
CA LEU A 423 -22.08 1.25 12.60
C LEU A 423 -23.36 2.10 12.52
N GLN A 424 -23.41 3.21 13.27
CA GLN A 424 -24.60 4.06 13.33
C GLN A 424 -24.81 4.91 12.08
N LYS A 425 -23.73 5.45 11.50
CA LYS A 425 -23.84 6.54 10.51
C LYS A 425 -23.32 6.19 9.12
N GLN A 426 -22.22 5.45 8.99
CA GLN A 426 -21.53 5.33 7.72
C GLN A 426 -22.37 4.66 6.64
N LEU A 427 -22.86 3.46 6.87
CA LEU A 427 -23.54 2.69 5.82
C LEU A 427 -24.86 3.34 5.35
N GLU A 428 -25.62 3.98 6.25
CA GLU A 428 -26.85 4.67 5.87
C GLU A 428 -26.59 5.94 5.03
N ILE A 429 -25.48 6.64 5.33
CA ILE A 429 -25.04 7.78 4.52
C ILE A 429 -24.62 7.31 3.12
N TYR A 430 -23.90 6.19 3.04
CA TYR A 430 -23.44 5.64 1.77
C TYR A 430 -24.59 5.07 0.92
N LYS A 431 -25.53 4.37 1.52
CA LYS A 431 -26.73 3.88 0.82
C LYS A 431 -27.48 5.01 0.13
N LYS A 432 -27.64 6.16 0.81
CA LYS A 432 -28.30 7.33 0.25
C LYS A 432 -27.51 8.01 -0.87
N ALA A 433 -26.17 7.93 -0.81
CA ALA A 433 -25.29 8.56 -1.81
C ALA A 433 -25.19 7.73 -3.08
N SER A 434 -25.19 6.39 -2.97
CA SER A 434 -25.00 5.45 -4.10
C SER A 434 -26.29 4.86 -4.66
N ASP A 435 -27.46 5.28 -4.16
CA ASP A 435 -28.78 4.68 -4.47
C ASP A 435 -28.85 3.15 -4.17
N ALA A 436 -28.04 2.66 -3.25
CA ALA A 436 -28.01 1.26 -2.87
C ALA A 436 -29.14 0.94 -1.90
N LYS A 437 -29.91 -0.11 -2.23
CA LYS A 437 -31.06 -0.54 -1.40
C LYS A 437 -30.67 -1.36 -0.19
N LYS A 438 -29.52 -2.05 -0.24
CA LYS A 438 -29.04 -2.96 0.81
C LYS A 438 -27.56 -2.72 1.10
N GLY A 439 -27.16 -3.06 2.35
CA GLY A 439 -25.76 -2.95 2.74
C GLY A 439 -25.48 -3.82 3.96
N TYR A 440 -24.39 -4.59 3.88
CA TYR A 440 -23.95 -5.47 4.93
C TYR A 440 -22.81 -4.84 5.73
N LYS A 441 -22.83 -5.02 7.05
CA LYS A 441 -21.77 -4.66 8.00
C LYS A 441 -21.14 -5.95 8.52
N VAL A 442 -19.91 -6.20 8.17
CA VAL A 442 -19.20 -7.43 8.53
C VAL A 442 -18.13 -7.10 9.56
N ILE A 443 -18.25 -7.64 10.77
CA ILE A 443 -17.39 -7.31 11.91
C ILE A 443 -16.56 -8.53 12.28
N PHE A 444 -15.23 -8.39 12.19
CA PHE A 444 -14.26 -9.40 12.60
C PHE A 444 -13.82 -9.18 14.03
N TYR A 445 -13.78 -10.25 14.82
CA TYR A 445 -13.26 -10.21 16.19
C TYR A 445 -12.26 -11.34 16.46
N PHE A 446 -11.24 -11.03 17.24
CA PHE A 446 -10.08 -11.90 17.49
C PHE A 446 -9.95 -12.31 18.98
N SER A 447 -10.84 -11.83 19.83
CA SER A 447 -10.87 -12.18 21.24
C SER A 447 -12.31 -12.19 21.78
N LYS A 448 -12.51 -12.86 22.95
CA LYS A 448 -13.79 -12.84 23.67
C LYS A 448 -14.15 -11.42 24.13
N GLN A 449 -13.15 -10.65 24.55
CA GLN A 449 -13.35 -9.27 24.98
C GLN A 449 -13.86 -8.38 23.83
N GLU A 450 -13.32 -8.56 22.62
CA GLU A 450 -13.80 -7.88 21.43
C GLU A 450 -15.25 -8.28 21.10
N LEU A 451 -15.59 -9.56 21.16
CA LEU A 451 -16.97 -10.03 20.96
C LEU A 451 -17.95 -9.38 21.94
N ASP A 452 -17.59 -9.36 23.23
CA ASP A 452 -18.44 -8.78 24.29
C ASP A 452 -18.60 -7.25 24.09
N ARG A 453 -17.55 -6.57 23.63
CA ARG A 453 -17.61 -5.15 23.24
C ARG A 453 -18.56 -4.93 22.05
N VAL A 454 -18.41 -5.72 20.99
CA VAL A 454 -19.29 -5.64 19.81
C VAL A 454 -20.74 -5.87 20.19
N ARG A 455 -21.04 -6.91 20.99
CA ARG A 455 -22.40 -7.21 21.44
C ARG A 455 -23.03 -6.07 22.24
N ARG A 456 -22.26 -5.43 23.14
CA ARG A 456 -22.72 -4.24 23.85
C ARG A 456 -23.03 -3.10 22.88
N THR A 457 -22.11 -2.79 21.98
CA THR A 457 -22.30 -1.75 20.96
C THR A 457 -23.54 -2.01 20.09
N LEU A 458 -23.76 -3.25 19.66
CA LEU A 458 -24.95 -3.61 18.86
C LEU A 458 -26.26 -3.49 19.67
N LYS A 459 -26.22 -3.81 20.97
CA LYS A 459 -27.35 -3.63 21.86
C LYS A 459 -27.69 -2.15 22.04
N ASP A 460 -26.70 -1.32 22.29
CA ASP A 460 -26.87 0.13 22.47
C ASP A 460 -27.39 0.83 21.21
N LEU A 461 -27.10 0.27 20.03
CA LEU A 461 -27.58 0.74 18.73
C LEU A 461 -28.90 0.09 18.26
N ASN A 462 -29.50 -0.79 19.06
CA ASN A 462 -30.68 -1.60 18.68
C ASN A 462 -30.48 -2.44 17.40
N MET A 463 -29.24 -2.95 17.19
CA MET A 463 -28.83 -3.70 15.99
C MET A 463 -28.57 -5.19 16.28
N THR A 464 -28.95 -5.70 17.45
CA THR A 464 -28.64 -7.09 17.87
C THR A 464 -29.26 -8.14 16.94
N THR A 465 -30.43 -7.85 16.36
CA THR A 465 -31.17 -8.72 15.44
C THR A 465 -31.17 -8.21 13.99
N ASP A 466 -30.32 -7.24 13.67
CA ASP A 466 -30.21 -6.68 12.32
C ASP A 466 -29.62 -7.74 11.36
N PRO A 467 -30.37 -8.23 10.34
CA PRO A 467 -29.90 -9.27 9.42
C PRO A 467 -28.79 -8.81 8.50
N TYR A 468 -28.50 -7.52 8.48
CA TYR A 468 -27.41 -6.93 7.70
C TYR A 468 -26.11 -6.76 8.50
N VAL A 469 -26.09 -7.17 9.77
CA VAL A 469 -24.90 -7.20 10.62
C VAL A 469 -24.41 -8.63 10.77
N ILE A 470 -23.21 -8.91 10.29
CA ILE A 470 -22.63 -10.25 10.29
C ILE A 470 -21.36 -10.24 11.13
N LEU A 471 -21.32 -11.07 12.16
CA LEU A 471 -20.12 -11.27 13.00
C LEU A 471 -19.30 -12.44 12.47
N VAL A 472 -17.98 -12.26 12.37
CA VAL A 472 -17.03 -13.29 11.94
C VAL A 472 -16.05 -13.58 13.07
N ASP A 473 -16.05 -14.82 13.55
CA ASP A 473 -15.16 -15.30 14.60
C ASP A 473 -13.80 -15.70 14.02
N ALA A 474 -12.85 -14.80 14.08
CA ALA A 474 -11.49 -15.03 13.66
C ALA A 474 -10.53 -15.38 14.84
N ARG A 475 -11.05 -15.74 16.02
CA ARG A 475 -10.23 -16.15 17.16
C ARG A 475 -9.50 -17.47 16.87
N LYS A 476 -8.30 -17.59 17.42
CA LYS A 476 -7.50 -18.83 17.33
C LYS A 476 -7.65 -19.75 18.55
N ASP A 477 -8.09 -19.21 19.69
CA ASP A 477 -8.18 -19.89 20.97
C ASP A 477 -9.34 -20.89 21.07
N ASN A 478 -10.35 -20.74 20.22
CA ASN A 478 -11.54 -21.60 20.16
C ASN A 478 -11.57 -22.51 18.91
N LYS A 479 -10.45 -22.62 18.18
CA LYS A 479 -10.35 -23.50 17.01
C LYS A 479 -9.56 -24.76 17.41
N PRO A 480 -10.20 -25.95 17.46
CA PRO A 480 -9.48 -27.18 17.77
C PRO A 480 -8.40 -27.46 16.71
N SER A 481 -7.18 -27.78 17.16
CA SER A 481 -6.18 -28.32 16.26
C SER A 481 -6.42 -29.83 16.16
N GLY A 482 -6.45 -30.38 14.94
CA GLY A 482 -6.65 -31.82 14.72
C GLY A 482 -5.61 -32.73 15.37
N SER A 483 -4.54 -32.15 15.94
CA SER A 483 -3.52 -32.85 16.76
C SER A 483 -3.84 -32.83 18.27
N LYS A 484 -4.97 -32.24 18.69
CA LYS A 484 -5.41 -32.18 20.09
C LYS A 484 -6.86 -32.69 20.30
N ALA A 485 -7.43 -33.33 19.28
CA ALA A 485 -8.73 -34.00 19.35
C ALA A 485 -8.54 -35.46 19.72
#